data_3e7c235aff897fd04583ee320a9b62f4
#
_entry.id   3e7c235aff897fd04583ee320a9b62f4
#
_cell.length_a   1.000
_cell.length_b   1.000
_cell.length_c   1.000
_cell.angle_alpha   90.00
_cell.angle_beta   90.00
_cell.angle_gamma   90.00
#
_symmetry.space_group_name_H-M   'P 1'
#
loop_
_entity.id
_entity.type
_entity.pdbx_description
1 polymer ?
#
loop_
_entity_poly.entity_id
_entity_poly.type
_entity_poly.pdbx_seq_one_letter_code
_entity_poly.pdbx_strand_id
1 'polypeptide(L)'
;MNSFEISENTFQIIAMFAGMTIAGIVGFKYRSRRAIVLSCAYASFMLGTLFYTLHMTIIGDIPRIFYVSDISWMASYLFLLLLMSMRKNKSDKPVRFEILPAVISAVTFAISVYNEILGPPLIMSCGFGIIAGGIVYYAALNIMDEKKAEREIRRLDVGAAAAIFLQNLLYFVSEYTTDYTSFNLYFAVDILLTLNYVSLSYFLGKEVKQDGTY
;
A
#
# COMPACT_ATOMS: atom_id res chain seq x y z
N MET A 1 24.18 3.16 6.89
CA MET A 1 23.29 2.01 6.58
C MET A 1 24.12 0.73 6.61
N ASN A 2 23.64 -0.32 7.24
CA ASN A 2 24.36 -1.60 7.28
C ASN A 2 24.04 -2.48 6.06
N SER A 3 24.78 -3.58 5.90
CA SER A 3 24.61 -4.48 4.74
C SER A 3 23.23 -5.16 4.69
N PHE A 4 22.61 -5.38 5.85
CA PHE A 4 21.31 -6.02 5.93
C PHE A 4 20.18 -5.08 5.46
N GLU A 5 20.17 -3.85 5.92
CA GLU A 5 19.22 -2.81 5.46
C GLU A 5 19.35 -2.54 3.95
N ILE A 6 20.60 -2.52 3.43
CA ILE A 6 20.82 -2.38 1.97
C ILE A 6 20.19 -3.54 1.21
N SER A 7 20.38 -4.77 1.71
CA SER A 7 19.86 -5.97 1.06
C SER A 7 18.34 -6.01 1.07
N GLU A 8 17.72 -5.61 2.18
CA GLU A 8 16.27 -5.56 2.36
C GLU A 8 15.65 -4.50 1.46
N ASN A 9 16.14 -3.25 1.50
CA ASN A 9 15.67 -2.19 0.61
C ASN A 9 15.88 -2.54 -0.88
N THR A 10 16.98 -3.22 -1.23
CA THR A 10 17.22 -3.71 -2.59
C THR A 10 16.18 -4.74 -3.00
N PHE A 11 15.86 -5.70 -2.12
CA PHE A 11 14.78 -6.65 -2.33
C PHE A 11 13.44 -5.94 -2.58
N GLN A 12 13.11 -4.95 -1.75
CA GLN A 12 11.88 -4.15 -1.88
C GLN A 12 11.82 -3.40 -3.22
N ILE A 13 12.90 -2.76 -3.64
CA ILE A 13 13.01 -2.07 -4.94
C ILE A 13 12.77 -3.07 -6.09
N ILE A 14 13.43 -4.23 -6.08
CA ILE A 14 13.29 -5.25 -7.13
C ILE A 14 11.84 -5.80 -7.16
N ALA A 15 11.27 -6.08 -6.01
CA ALA A 15 9.91 -6.59 -5.88
C ALA A 15 8.87 -5.57 -6.40
N MET A 16 9.02 -4.29 -6.04
CA MET A 16 8.15 -3.22 -6.54
C MET A 16 8.33 -2.98 -8.03
N PHE A 17 9.55 -3.07 -8.57
CA PHE A 17 9.81 -3.00 -10.00
C PHE A 17 9.10 -4.13 -10.77
N ALA A 18 9.15 -5.36 -10.24
CA ALA A 18 8.45 -6.49 -10.83
C ALA A 18 6.92 -6.28 -10.79
N GLY A 19 6.36 -5.83 -9.66
CA GLY A 19 4.94 -5.49 -9.52
C GLY A 19 4.50 -4.39 -10.50
N MET A 20 5.30 -3.32 -10.63
CA MET A 20 5.09 -2.23 -11.58
C MET A 20 5.03 -2.74 -13.01
N THR A 21 5.99 -3.57 -13.40
CA THR A 21 6.09 -4.14 -14.75
C THR A 21 4.89 -5.04 -15.06
N ILE A 22 4.52 -5.94 -14.14
CA ILE A 22 3.37 -6.84 -14.31
C ILE A 22 2.09 -6.02 -14.46
N ALA A 23 1.84 -5.08 -13.54
CA ALA A 23 0.65 -4.22 -13.59
C ALA A 23 0.63 -3.35 -14.86
N GLY A 24 1.77 -2.83 -15.29
CA GLY A 24 1.92 -2.05 -16.52
C GLY A 24 1.57 -2.89 -17.77
N ILE A 25 2.13 -4.10 -17.90
CA ILE A 25 1.82 -5.02 -19.01
C ILE A 25 0.33 -5.33 -19.06
N VAL A 26 -0.29 -5.64 -17.91
CA VAL A 26 -1.73 -5.87 -17.82
C VAL A 26 -2.51 -4.62 -18.24
N GLY A 27 -2.10 -3.45 -17.77
CA GLY A 27 -2.71 -2.18 -18.09
C GLY A 27 -2.72 -1.87 -19.58
N PHE A 28 -1.58 -2.01 -20.24
CA PHE A 28 -1.46 -1.79 -21.70
C PHE A 28 -2.18 -2.87 -22.51
N LYS A 29 -1.98 -4.16 -22.16
CA LYS A 29 -2.57 -5.28 -22.91
C LYS A 29 -4.10 -5.28 -22.88
N TYR A 30 -4.70 -5.00 -21.74
CA TYR A 30 -6.16 -5.04 -21.53
C TYR A 30 -6.78 -3.63 -21.48
N ARG A 31 -6.04 -2.56 -21.77
CA ARG A 31 -6.48 -1.17 -21.69
C ARG A 31 -7.13 -0.82 -20.34
N SER A 32 -6.62 -1.40 -19.26
CA SER A 32 -7.15 -1.25 -17.91
C SER A 32 -6.55 -0.07 -17.18
N ARG A 33 -7.35 1.00 -16.97
CA ARG A 33 -6.93 2.16 -16.16
C ARG A 33 -6.56 1.76 -14.73
N ARG A 34 -7.27 0.76 -14.15
CA ARG A 34 -7.00 0.28 -12.80
C ARG A 34 -5.60 -0.34 -12.67
N ALA A 35 -5.17 -1.10 -13.67
CA ALA A 35 -3.84 -1.69 -13.69
C ALA A 35 -2.75 -0.63 -13.90
N ILE A 36 -3.00 0.41 -14.69
CA ILE A 36 -2.09 1.56 -14.82
C ILE A 36 -1.94 2.29 -13.47
N VAL A 37 -3.04 2.54 -12.75
CA VAL A 37 -3.02 3.18 -11.43
C VAL A 37 -2.20 2.35 -10.42
N LEU A 38 -2.37 1.01 -10.43
CA LEU A 38 -1.57 0.13 -9.57
C LEU A 38 -0.08 0.17 -9.97
N SER A 39 0.24 0.23 -11.26
CA SER A 39 1.63 0.41 -11.74
C SER A 39 2.24 1.72 -11.21
N CYS A 40 1.47 2.82 -11.20
CA CYS A 40 1.90 4.09 -10.61
C CYS A 40 2.13 3.98 -9.10
N ALA A 41 1.30 3.21 -8.38
CA ALA A 41 1.50 2.95 -6.95
C ALA A 41 2.85 2.28 -6.69
N TYR A 42 3.18 1.22 -7.43
CA TYR A 42 4.48 0.56 -7.31
C TYR A 42 5.65 1.46 -7.71
N ALA A 43 5.52 2.24 -8.79
CA ALA A 43 6.55 3.18 -9.21
C ALA A 43 6.85 4.21 -8.11
N SER A 44 5.80 4.78 -7.49
CA SER A 44 5.96 5.74 -6.40
C SER A 44 6.63 5.10 -5.18
N PHE A 45 6.21 3.90 -4.78
CA PHE A 45 6.84 3.19 -3.66
C PHE A 45 8.31 2.90 -3.93
N MET A 46 8.61 2.32 -5.09
CA MET A 46 9.98 2.01 -5.52
C MET A 46 10.88 3.25 -5.51
N LEU A 47 10.40 4.36 -6.05
CA LEU A 47 11.17 5.62 -6.07
C LEU A 47 11.42 6.17 -4.66
N GLY A 48 10.46 6.04 -3.75
CA GLY A 48 10.62 6.42 -2.35
C GLY A 48 11.72 5.61 -1.67
N THR A 49 11.66 4.28 -1.80
CA THR A 49 12.67 3.38 -1.22
C THR A 49 14.05 3.57 -1.87
N LEU A 50 14.10 3.78 -3.19
CA LEU A 50 15.35 4.07 -3.89
C LEU A 50 15.99 5.37 -3.40
N PHE A 51 15.19 6.44 -3.29
CA PHE A 51 15.67 7.71 -2.77
C PHE A 51 16.19 7.56 -1.33
N TYR A 52 15.43 6.90 -0.45
CA TYR A 52 15.82 6.64 0.93
C TYR A 52 17.16 5.89 1.00
N THR A 53 17.28 4.80 0.24
CA THR A 53 18.48 3.97 0.21
C THR A 53 19.71 4.74 -0.28
N LEU A 54 19.56 5.52 -1.36
CA LEU A 54 20.65 6.36 -1.89
C LEU A 54 21.04 7.45 -0.90
N HIS A 55 20.07 8.13 -0.28
CA HIS A 55 20.33 9.18 0.69
C HIS A 55 21.11 8.63 1.90
N MET A 56 20.64 7.52 2.48
CA MET A 56 21.32 6.85 3.60
C MET A 56 22.72 6.35 3.24
N THR A 57 22.92 5.90 2.00
CA THR A 57 24.22 5.36 1.55
C THR A 57 25.23 6.47 1.27
N ILE A 58 24.79 7.59 0.68
CA ILE A 58 25.67 8.67 0.23
C ILE A 58 25.91 9.68 1.34
N ILE A 59 24.86 10.07 2.07
CA ILE A 59 24.90 11.14 3.08
C ILE A 59 25.17 10.57 4.48
N GLY A 60 24.68 9.35 4.76
CA GLY A 60 24.86 8.66 6.05
C GLY A 60 23.83 9.00 7.12
N ASP A 61 22.96 9.98 6.87
CA ASP A 61 21.92 10.44 7.79
C ASP A 61 20.53 10.05 7.29
N ILE A 62 19.57 9.90 8.22
CA ILE A 62 18.17 9.69 7.90
C ILE A 62 17.60 10.92 7.17
N PRO A 63 16.90 10.77 6.03
CA PRO A 63 16.26 11.88 5.34
C PRO A 63 15.33 12.64 6.29
N ARG A 64 15.29 13.97 6.14
CA ARG A 64 14.35 14.78 6.92
C ARG A 64 12.92 14.44 6.54
N ILE A 65 12.00 14.59 7.48
CA ILE A 65 10.55 14.44 7.27
C ILE A 65 10.08 15.36 6.14
N PHE A 66 9.08 14.92 5.35
CA PHE A 66 8.63 15.54 4.10
C PHE A 66 9.64 15.48 2.94
N TYR A 67 10.65 14.62 3.04
CA TYR A 67 11.52 14.38 1.89
C TYR A 67 10.81 13.56 0.82
N VAL A 68 11.50 13.42 -0.31
CA VAL A 68 11.02 12.71 -1.50
C VAL A 68 10.55 11.29 -1.18
N SER A 69 11.21 10.60 -0.23
CA SER A 69 10.80 9.26 0.22
C SER A 69 9.39 9.24 0.79
N ASP A 70 9.10 10.11 1.77
CA ASP A 70 7.82 10.13 2.48
C ASP A 70 6.68 10.49 1.53
N ILE A 71 6.89 11.52 0.69
CA ILE A 71 5.92 11.94 -0.32
C ILE A 71 5.67 10.82 -1.32
N SER A 72 6.70 10.09 -1.72
CA SER A 72 6.59 9.00 -2.69
C SER A 72 5.85 7.79 -2.11
N TRP A 73 6.13 7.43 -0.86
CA TRP A 73 5.40 6.36 -0.18
C TRP A 73 3.93 6.75 0.05
N MET A 74 3.67 7.98 0.47
CA MET A 74 2.29 8.49 0.62
C MET A 74 1.56 8.49 -0.74
N ALA A 75 2.21 8.90 -1.83
CA ALA A 75 1.66 8.86 -3.18
C ALA A 75 1.30 7.43 -3.61
N SER A 76 2.10 6.43 -3.23
CA SER A 76 1.79 5.02 -3.50
C SER A 76 0.46 4.61 -2.86
N TYR A 77 0.25 4.92 -1.59
CA TYR A 77 -1.03 4.65 -0.91
C TYR A 77 -2.19 5.48 -1.46
N LEU A 78 -1.93 6.70 -1.92
CA LEU A 78 -2.94 7.52 -2.60
C LEU A 78 -3.40 6.86 -3.92
N PHE A 79 -2.47 6.31 -4.71
CA PHE A 79 -2.83 5.53 -5.90
C PHE A 79 -3.60 4.26 -5.53
N LEU A 80 -3.26 3.60 -4.42
CA LEU A 80 -4.02 2.45 -3.94
C LEU A 80 -5.45 2.85 -3.52
N LEU A 81 -5.63 3.99 -2.85
CA LEU A 81 -6.93 4.56 -2.54
C LEU A 81 -7.74 4.82 -3.81
N LEU A 82 -7.13 5.45 -4.80
CA LEU A 82 -7.76 5.69 -6.10
C LEU A 82 -8.20 4.38 -6.75
N LEU A 83 -7.35 3.36 -6.74
CA LEU A 83 -7.68 2.02 -7.26
C LEU A 83 -8.92 1.44 -6.56
N MET A 84 -8.97 1.49 -5.22
CA MET A 84 -10.12 0.97 -4.46
C MET A 84 -11.40 1.73 -4.76
N SER A 85 -11.34 3.06 -4.89
CA SER A 85 -12.49 3.89 -5.25
C SER A 85 -12.99 3.61 -6.67
N MET A 86 -12.09 3.43 -7.64
CA MET A 86 -12.45 3.07 -9.03
C MET A 86 -13.16 1.71 -9.13
N ARG A 87 -12.83 0.77 -8.25
CA ARG A 87 -13.50 -0.53 -8.19
C ARG A 87 -14.94 -0.43 -7.68
N LYS A 88 -15.19 0.44 -6.71
CA LYS A 88 -16.55 0.68 -6.18
C LYS A 88 -17.43 1.38 -7.21
N ASN A 89 -16.92 2.36 -7.93
CA ASN A 89 -17.68 3.12 -8.94
C ASN A 89 -18.12 2.27 -10.15
N LYS A 90 -17.58 1.06 -10.31
CA LYS A 90 -18.05 0.10 -11.33
C LYS A 90 -19.38 -0.57 -10.95
N SER A 91 -19.82 -0.47 -9.71
CA SER A 91 -21.13 -0.97 -9.27
C SER A 91 -22.20 0.02 -9.65
N ASP A 92 -23.27 -0.43 -10.34
CA ASP A 92 -24.44 0.38 -10.74
C ASP A 92 -25.27 0.91 -9.55
N LYS A 93 -24.90 0.54 -8.33
CA LYS A 93 -25.57 1.02 -7.12
C LYS A 93 -24.92 2.31 -6.61
N PRO A 94 -25.73 3.32 -6.20
CA PRO A 94 -25.20 4.50 -5.56
C PRO A 94 -24.40 4.11 -4.31
N VAL A 95 -23.30 4.81 -4.07
CA VAL A 95 -22.51 4.63 -2.85
C VAL A 95 -23.39 4.97 -1.65
N ARG A 96 -23.91 3.96 -0.95
CA ARG A 96 -24.60 4.16 0.32
C ARG A 96 -23.57 4.22 1.43
N PHE A 97 -23.79 5.16 2.35
CA PHE A 97 -23.01 5.19 3.58
C PHE A 97 -23.35 3.96 4.42
N GLU A 98 -22.36 3.13 4.67
CA GLU A 98 -22.52 1.93 5.49
C GLU A 98 -21.75 2.12 6.80
N ILE A 99 -22.44 1.89 7.92
CA ILE A 99 -21.91 2.20 9.26
C ILE A 99 -20.70 1.32 9.58
N LEU A 100 -20.73 0.02 9.26
CA LEU A 100 -19.65 -0.89 9.61
C LEU A 100 -18.32 -0.55 8.89
N PRO A 101 -18.27 -0.35 7.57
CA PRO A 101 -17.08 0.17 6.89
C PRO A 101 -16.61 1.52 7.44
N ALA A 102 -17.53 2.42 7.79
CA ALA A 102 -17.18 3.72 8.36
C ALA A 102 -16.52 3.59 9.74
N VAL A 103 -17.02 2.71 10.60
CA VAL A 103 -16.42 2.45 11.92
C VAL A 103 -15.02 1.83 11.75
N ILE A 104 -14.86 0.83 10.89
CA ILE A 104 -13.56 0.20 10.64
C ILE A 104 -12.56 1.24 10.10
N SER A 105 -13.00 2.09 9.17
CA SER A 105 -12.20 3.20 8.63
C SER A 105 -11.76 4.19 9.72
N ALA A 106 -12.69 4.60 10.59
CA ALA A 106 -12.40 5.53 11.68
C ALA A 106 -11.41 4.93 12.69
N VAL A 107 -11.54 3.65 13.01
CA VAL A 107 -10.57 2.92 13.86
C VAL A 107 -9.21 2.87 13.19
N THR A 108 -9.16 2.54 11.89
CA THR A 108 -7.91 2.53 11.13
C THR A 108 -7.25 3.90 11.12
N PHE A 109 -8.01 4.97 10.87
CA PHE A 109 -7.53 6.35 10.95
C PHE A 109 -6.92 6.65 12.33
N ALA A 110 -7.66 6.32 13.42
CA ALA A 110 -7.19 6.58 14.77
C ALA A 110 -5.89 5.81 15.10
N ILE A 111 -5.78 4.55 14.68
CA ILE A 111 -4.56 3.74 14.86
C ILE A 111 -3.41 4.36 14.07
N SER A 112 -3.61 4.72 12.81
CA SER A 112 -2.57 5.31 11.96
C SER A 112 -2.06 6.64 12.53
N VAL A 113 -2.96 7.50 13.00
CA VAL A 113 -2.59 8.77 13.64
C VAL A 113 -1.86 8.53 14.96
N TYR A 114 -2.31 7.58 15.77
CA TYR A 114 -1.67 7.26 17.05
C TYR A 114 -0.25 6.75 16.87
N ASN A 115 -0.02 5.82 15.95
CA ASN A 115 1.32 5.27 15.68
C ASN A 115 2.31 6.33 15.22
N GLU A 116 1.85 7.37 14.54
CA GLU A 116 2.73 8.41 14.03
C GLU A 116 2.86 9.65 14.94
N ILE A 117 1.98 9.84 15.92
CA ILE A 117 2.09 10.97 16.89
C ILE A 117 3.40 10.90 17.68
N LEU A 118 3.98 9.72 17.84
CA LEU A 118 5.21 9.50 18.60
C LEU A 118 6.49 9.84 17.79
N GLY A 119 6.38 10.05 16.47
CA GLY A 119 7.52 10.31 15.58
C GLY A 119 7.37 11.54 14.67
N PRO A 120 6.66 11.45 13.53
CA PRO A 120 6.62 12.51 12.53
C PRO A 120 5.63 13.64 12.86
N PRO A 121 5.66 14.76 12.08
CA PRO A 121 4.71 15.85 12.27
C PRO A 121 3.27 15.38 12.11
N LEU A 122 2.39 15.86 12.96
CA LEU A 122 0.94 15.55 12.98
C LEU A 122 0.26 15.65 11.59
N ILE A 123 0.74 16.52 10.71
CA ILE A 123 0.20 16.69 9.36
C ILE A 123 0.40 15.43 8.51
N MET A 124 1.59 14.79 8.59
CA MET A 124 1.88 13.53 7.88
C MET A 124 1.00 12.40 8.41
N SER A 125 0.92 12.28 9.73
CA SER A 125 0.12 11.29 10.43
C SER A 125 -1.37 11.36 10.05
N CYS A 126 -1.92 12.57 10.06
CA CYS A 126 -3.31 12.81 9.63
C CYS A 126 -3.49 12.51 8.13
N GLY A 127 -2.55 12.92 7.29
CA GLY A 127 -2.58 12.67 5.85
C GLY A 127 -2.59 11.18 5.54
N PHE A 128 -1.66 10.42 6.12
CA PHE A 128 -1.61 8.98 5.98
C PHE A 128 -2.85 8.30 6.57
N GLY A 129 -3.30 8.72 7.76
CA GLY A 129 -4.50 8.18 8.40
C GLY A 129 -5.76 8.32 7.54
N ILE A 130 -5.94 9.48 6.86
CA ILE A 130 -7.05 9.70 5.93
C ILE A 130 -6.96 8.73 4.75
N ILE A 131 -5.77 8.57 4.16
CA ILE A 131 -5.56 7.66 3.03
C ILE A 131 -5.81 6.22 3.46
N ALA A 132 -5.23 5.78 4.58
CA ALA A 132 -5.37 4.44 5.13
C ALA A 132 -6.84 4.11 5.47
N GLY A 133 -7.52 5.02 6.16
CA GLY A 133 -8.94 4.90 6.46
C GLY A 133 -9.79 4.79 5.19
N GLY A 134 -9.49 5.61 4.18
CA GLY A 134 -10.17 5.57 2.88
C GLY A 134 -9.97 4.25 2.14
N ILE A 135 -8.75 3.70 2.11
CA ILE A 135 -8.47 2.39 1.50
C ILE A 135 -9.30 1.30 2.17
N VAL A 136 -9.27 1.26 3.51
CA VAL A 136 -10.00 0.23 4.29
C VAL A 136 -11.51 0.40 4.14
N TYR A 137 -12.02 1.65 4.08
CA TYR A 137 -13.43 1.93 3.83
C TYR A 137 -13.90 1.32 2.50
N TYR A 138 -13.22 1.65 1.39
CA TYR A 138 -13.59 1.13 0.08
C TYR A 138 -13.36 -0.38 -0.03
N ALA A 139 -12.30 -0.92 0.57
CA ALA A 139 -12.06 -2.36 0.62
C ALA A 139 -13.20 -3.08 1.34
N ALA A 140 -13.62 -2.59 2.51
CA ALA A 140 -14.74 -3.15 3.27
C ALA A 140 -16.06 -3.08 2.49
N LEU A 141 -16.38 -1.94 1.85
CA LEU A 141 -17.55 -1.82 0.98
C LEU A 141 -17.54 -2.83 -0.17
N ASN A 142 -16.38 -3.03 -0.79
CA ASN A 142 -16.24 -3.98 -1.89
C ASN A 142 -16.40 -5.43 -1.41
N ILE A 143 -15.89 -5.77 -0.22
CA ILE A 143 -16.03 -7.12 0.39
C ILE A 143 -17.49 -7.41 0.76
N MET A 144 -18.23 -6.40 1.24
CA MET A 144 -19.64 -6.55 1.64
C MET A 144 -20.62 -6.52 0.47
N ASP A 145 -20.20 -6.14 -0.73
CA ASP A 145 -21.07 -6.15 -1.91
C ASP A 145 -21.33 -7.60 -2.37
N GLU A 146 -22.54 -8.11 -2.09
CA GLU A 146 -22.96 -9.50 -2.38
C GLU A 146 -22.82 -9.90 -3.85
N LYS A 147 -22.96 -8.94 -4.79
CA LYS A 147 -22.80 -9.18 -6.23
C LYS A 147 -21.37 -9.53 -6.65
N LYS A 148 -20.38 -9.20 -5.82
CA LYS A 148 -18.96 -9.53 -6.02
C LYS A 148 -18.55 -10.84 -5.33
N ALA A 149 -19.47 -11.81 -5.26
CA ALA A 149 -19.30 -13.07 -4.51
C ALA A 149 -18.17 -13.97 -5.01
N GLU A 150 -17.55 -13.69 -6.16
CA GLU A 150 -16.42 -14.47 -6.65
C GLU A 150 -15.19 -14.27 -5.75
N ARG A 151 -14.67 -15.37 -5.24
CA ARG A 151 -13.55 -15.45 -4.27
C ARG A 151 -12.30 -14.71 -4.72
N GLU A 152 -12.06 -14.61 -6.02
CA GLU A 152 -10.85 -13.98 -6.58
C GLU A 152 -10.93 -12.45 -6.54
N ILE A 153 -12.12 -11.87 -6.71
CA ILE A 153 -12.34 -10.43 -6.67
C ILE A 153 -12.13 -9.89 -5.24
N ARG A 154 -12.50 -10.66 -4.22
CA ARG A 154 -12.31 -10.30 -2.81
C ARG A 154 -10.83 -10.27 -2.38
N ARG A 155 -9.95 -11.04 -3.05
CA ARG A 155 -8.53 -11.11 -2.68
C ARG A 155 -7.81 -9.79 -2.83
N LEU A 156 -8.16 -9.00 -3.85
CA LEU A 156 -7.55 -7.68 -4.04
C LEU A 156 -7.95 -6.72 -2.90
N ASP A 157 -9.22 -6.71 -2.50
CA ASP A 157 -9.70 -5.86 -1.40
C ASP A 157 -9.11 -6.28 -0.06
N VAL A 158 -9.08 -7.59 0.21
CA VAL A 158 -8.42 -8.14 1.41
C VAL A 158 -6.93 -7.83 1.40
N GLY A 159 -6.25 -7.96 0.27
CA GLY A 159 -4.83 -7.60 0.13
C GLY A 159 -4.57 -6.12 0.36
N ALA A 160 -5.44 -5.23 -0.13
CA ALA A 160 -5.32 -3.79 0.11
C ALA A 160 -5.53 -3.43 1.60
N ALA A 161 -6.53 -4.04 2.26
CA ALA A 161 -6.74 -3.87 3.69
C ALA A 161 -5.58 -4.44 4.51
N ALA A 162 -5.03 -5.61 4.11
CA ALA A 162 -3.87 -6.22 4.73
C ALA A 162 -2.61 -5.36 4.58
N ALA A 163 -2.42 -4.66 3.45
CA ALA A 163 -1.32 -3.72 3.26
C ALA A 163 -1.36 -2.60 4.30
N ILE A 164 -2.55 -2.02 4.57
CA ILE A 164 -2.71 -0.99 5.60
C ILE A 164 -2.47 -1.56 7.00
N PHE A 165 -2.97 -2.76 7.29
CA PHE A 165 -2.72 -3.42 8.58
C PHE A 165 -1.22 -3.66 8.79
N LEU A 166 -0.52 -4.23 7.81
CA LEU A 166 0.91 -4.49 7.88
C LEU A 166 1.73 -3.20 7.98
N GLN A 167 1.31 -2.13 7.30
CA GLN A 167 1.97 -0.82 7.42
C GLN A 167 1.84 -0.25 8.84
N ASN A 168 0.65 -0.30 9.43
CA ASN A 168 0.47 0.13 10.82
C ASN A 168 1.24 -0.76 11.80
N LEU A 169 1.29 -2.07 11.55
CA LEU A 169 2.09 -3.00 12.33
C LEU A 169 3.58 -2.70 12.21
N LEU A 170 4.06 -2.34 11.01
CA LEU A 170 5.44 -1.96 10.76
C LEU A 170 5.84 -0.73 11.60
N TYR A 171 5.00 0.32 11.60
CA TYR A 171 5.21 1.49 12.44
C TYR A 171 5.24 1.12 13.92
N PHE A 172 4.28 0.33 14.39
CA PHE A 172 4.24 -0.10 15.77
C PHE A 172 5.51 -0.89 16.16
N VAL A 173 5.95 -1.83 15.33
CA VAL A 173 7.16 -2.62 15.59
C VAL A 173 8.41 -1.76 15.53
N SER A 174 8.49 -0.76 14.64
CA SER A 174 9.63 0.14 14.52
C SER A 174 9.92 0.92 15.81
N GLU A 175 8.90 1.29 16.57
CA GLU A 175 9.04 1.98 17.87
C GLU A 175 9.81 1.14 18.92
N TYR A 176 9.74 -0.18 18.81
CA TYR A 176 10.41 -1.12 19.75
C TYR A 176 11.69 -1.72 19.16
N THR A 177 12.02 -1.41 17.91
CA THR A 177 13.22 -1.94 17.25
C THR A 177 14.38 -0.99 17.44
N THR A 178 15.40 -1.42 18.17
CA THR A 178 16.62 -0.64 18.42
C THR A 178 17.82 -1.13 17.62
N ASP A 179 17.76 -2.38 17.13
CA ASP A 179 18.83 -2.99 16.34
C ASP A 179 18.34 -3.35 14.92
N TYR A 180 18.91 -2.69 13.94
CA TYR A 180 18.66 -2.91 12.52
C TYR A 180 19.84 -3.65 11.84
N THR A 181 20.78 -4.21 12.61
CA THR A 181 21.94 -4.90 12.05
C THR A 181 21.72 -6.38 11.78
N SER A 182 20.67 -6.95 12.39
CA SER A 182 20.28 -8.36 12.28
C SER A 182 18.81 -8.51 11.94
N PHE A 183 18.43 -9.70 11.43
CA PHE A 183 17.03 -10.01 11.14
C PHE A 183 16.20 -9.98 12.43
N ASN A 184 15.14 -9.22 12.42
CA ASN A 184 14.22 -9.03 13.54
C ASN A 184 12.77 -8.93 13.07
N LEU A 185 11.84 -8.66 14.00
CA LEU A 185 10.41 -8.59 13.70
C LEU A 185 10.08 -7.46 12.71
N TYR A 186 10.78 -6.33 12.75
CA TYR A 186 10.60 -5.23 11.81
C TYR A 186 10.80 -5.70 10.37
N PHE A 187 11.94 -6.34 10.08
CA PHE A 187 12.23 -6.85 8.74
C PHE A 187 11.26 -7.96 8.30
N ALA A 188 10.80 -8.82 9.24
CA ALA A 188 9.81 -9.83 8.92
C ALA A 188 8.49 -9.20 8.46
N VAL A 189 8.02 -8.16 9.16
CA VAL A 189 6.79 -7.43 8.81
C VAL A 189 6.96 -6.67 7.50
N ASP A 190 8.11 -6.04 7.27
CA ASP A 190 8.38 -5.29 6.03
C ASP A 190 8.44 -6.18 4.80
N ILE A 191 9.08 -7.35 4.90
CA ILE A 191 9.06 -8.37 3.85
C ILE A 191 7.63 -8.85 3.56
N LEU A 192 6.83 -9.10 4.61
CA LEU A 192 5.44 -9.51 4.45
C LEU A 192 4.60 -8.40 3.79
N LEU A 193 4.79 -7.15 4.16
CA LEU A 193 4.16 -5.99 3.53
C LEU A 193 4.52 -5.92 2.05
N THR A 194 5.81 -6.03 1.72
CA THR A 194 6.31 -6.02 0.34
C THR A 194 5.70 -7.14 -0.50
N LEU A 195 5.69 -8.37 0.01
CA LEU A 195 5.10 -9.53 -0.68
C LEU A 195 3.59 -9.38 -0.86
N ASN A 196 2.89 -8.93 0.18
CA ASN A 196 1.45 -8.65 0.10
C ASN A 196 1.17 -7.57 -0.95
N TYR A 197 1.95 -6.48 -0.95
CA TYR A 197 1.76 -5.37 -1.87
C TYR A 197 1.95 -5.82 -3.33
N VAL A 198 3.03 -6.56 -3.63
CA VAL A 198 3.30 -7.10 -4.98
C VAL A 198 2.22 -8.08 -5.44
N SER A 199 1.65 -8.87 -4.52
CA SER A 199 0.57 -9.82 -4.83
C SER A 199 -0.68 -9.16 -5.42
N LEU A 200 -0.91 -7.85 -5.15
CA LEU A 200 -2.05 -7.10 -5.70
C LEU A 200 -2.03 -7.06 -7.24
N SER A 201 -0.84 -7.05 -7.87
CA SER A 201 -0.72 -7.09 -9.33
C SER A 201 -1.27 -8.39 -9.92
N TYR A 202 -1.05 -9.52 -9.23
CA TYR A 202 -1.58 -10.81 -9.64
C TYR A 202 -3.10 -10.88 -9.49
N PHE A 203 -3.65 -10.42 -8.36
CA PHE A 203 -5.10 -10.41 -8.13
C PHE A 203 -5.83 -9.49 -9.10
N LEU A 204 -5.30 -8.28 -9.30
CA LEU A 204 -5.86 -7.35 -10.27
C LEU A 204 -5.75 -7.88 -11.71
N GLY A 205 -4.64 -8.54 -12.05
CA GLY A 205 -4.46 -9.15 -13.36
C GLY A 205 -5.50 -10.23 -13.67
N LYS A 206 -5.89 -11.04 -12.69
CA LYS A 206 -6.98 -12.01 -12.81
C LYS A 206 -8.34 -11.33 -13.02
N GLU A 207 -8.64 -10.31 -12.19
CA GLU A 207 -9.90 -9.55 -12.32
C GLU A 207 -10.02 -8.89 -13.69
N VAL A 208 -8.96 -8.24 -14.18
CA VAL A 208 -8.97 -7.57 -15.48
C VAL A 208 -9.13 -8.54 -16.63
N LYS A 209 -8.55 -9.74 -16.54
CA LYS A 209 -8.75 -10.79 -17.57
C LYS A 209 -10.19 -11.28 -17.62
N GLN A 210 -10.82 -11.48 -16.48
CA GLN A 210 -12.24 -11.88 -16.41
C GLN A 210 -13.16 -10.81 -16.98
N ASP A 211 -12.91 -9.54 -16.67
CA ASP A 211 -13.65 -8.38 -17.20
C ASP A 211 -13.53 -8.23 -18.73
N GLY A 212 -12.41 -8.61 -19.32
CA GLY A 212 -12.14 -8.50 -20.77
C GLY A 212 -12.61 -9.68 -21.61
N THR A 213 -13.24 -10.70 -20.99
CA THR A 213 -13.71 -11.91 -21.68
C THR A 213 -15.19 -11.81 -22.10
N TYR A 214 -15.83 -10.61 -21.94
CA TYR A 214 -17.22 -10.32 -22.39
C TYR A 214 -17.27 -9.29 -23.49
#